data_cacb18861d07ad4cfc6d6ac1fc974f64
#
_entry.id   cacb18861d07ad4cfc6d6ac1fc974f64
#
_cell.length_a   1.000
_cell.length_b   1.000
_cell.length_c   1.000
_cell.angle_alpha   90.00
_cell.angle_beta   90.00
_cell.angle_gamma   90.00
#
_symmetry.space_group_name_H-M   'P 1'
#
loop_
_entity.id
_entity.type
_entity.pdbx_description
1 polymer ?
#
loop_
_entity_poly.entity_id
_entity_poly.type
_entity_poly.pdbx_seq_one_letter_code
_entity_poly.pdbx_strand_id
1 'polypeptide(L)'
;MSVEDLQIEGDGFTLAASYSPAGPTALVALHGAGEGTRDSPSLRHLHELLPSHGIGVVTFDRRGEGESTGDATRGRFDLQADDALAVLRAIGAERSGLFGYSQGGWIAPLAAARSDDVAFLVLVASIGVTPSEQMMVAVERQLRLAGYGDDVVDRALDLRRRFEHWIHAVAPEPDEQLAGDLLAAVDEPWAGQLWLPPSLLDEKGVRLWIEEMDYDPRPTFEQVRVPTLSFYGELDSWAPVEASVKAWRDARGDGVELVVIPGAEHDLTVPDGSVAPEYDRRLVEWLTAL
;
A
#
# COMPACT_ATOMS: atom_id res chain seq x y z
N MET A 1 27.45 -0.16 3.30
CA MET A 1 27.36 -1.03 2.11
C MET A 1 27.05 -0.14 0.91
N SER A 2 27.50 -0.46 -0.31
CA SER A 2 27.20 0.35 -1.50
C SER A 2 25.79 0.06 -1.97
N VAL A 3 25.03 1.10 -2.30
CA VAL A 3 23.78 1.00 -3.03
C VAL A 3 24.12 1.07 -4.52
N GLU A 4 23.56 0.20 -5.32
CA GLU A 4 23.73 0.10 -6.77
C GLU A 4 22.48 0.62 -7.46
N ASP A 5 22.62 1.51 -8.42
CA ASP A 5 21.52 1.95 -9.27
C ASP A 5 21.35 0.99 -10.44
N LEU A 6 20.12 0.54 -10.66
CA LEU A 6 19.75 -0.41 -11.70
C LEU A 6 18.71 0.20 -12.64
N GLN A 7 18.77 -0.22 -13.91
CA GLN A 7 17.73 0.05 -14.90
C GLN A 7 17.19 -1.29 -15.37
N ILE A 8 15.90 -1.50 -15.15
CA ILE A 8 15.22 -2.77 -15.47
C ILE A 8 14.31 -2.53 -16.66
N GLU A 9 14.68 -3.11 -17.81
CA GLU A 9 13.98 -2.94 -19.06
C GLU A 9 12.67 -3.73 -19.08
N GLY A 10 11.59 -3.09 -19.48
CA GLY A 10 10.30 -3.68 -19.79
C GLY A 10 9.90 -3.41 -21.24
N ASP A 11 8.70 -3.85 -21.62
CA ASP A 11 8.18 -3.59 -22.97
C ASP A 11 7.63 -2.15 -23.04
N GLY A 12 8.44 -1.26 -23.59
CA GLY A 12 8.13 0.17 -23.74
C GLY A 12 8.31 1.03 -22.48
N PHE A 13 8.98 0.52 -21.46
CA PHE A 13 9.31 1.26 -20.24
C PHE A 13 10.60 0.77 -19.60
N THR A 14 11.15 1.55 -18.70
CA THR A 14 12.30 1.20 -17.85
C THR A 14 11.97 1.53 -16.41
N LEU A 15 12.26 0.63 -15.47
CA LEU A 15 12.13 0.86 -14.04
C LEU A 15 13.50 1.21 -13.45
N ALA A 16 13.58 2.38 -12.83
CA ALA A 16 14.76 2.78 -12.07
C ALA A 16 14.68 2.20 -10.67
N ALA A 17 15.72 1.50 -10.25
CA ALA A 17 15.78 0.83 -8.97
C ALA A 17 17.10 1.08 -8.24
N SER A 18 17.08 1.00 -6.91
CA SER A 18 18.24 1.02 -6.03
C SER A 18 18.35 -0.34 -5.33
N TYR A 19 19.53 -0.95 -5.40
CA TYR A 19 19.80 -2.26 -4.81
C TYR A 19 20.92 -2.19 -3.79
N SER A 20 20.66 -2.69 -2.59
CA SER A 20 21.67 -2.98 -1.57
C SER A 20 21.90 -4.49 -1.52
N PRO A 21 22.91 -5.02 -2.25
CA PRO A 21 23.16 -6.45 -2.30
C PRO A 21 23.66 -7.00 -0.96
N ALA A 22 23.07 -8.11 -0.49
CA ALA A 22 23.52 -8.79 0.72
C ALA A 22 22.99 -10.24 0.76
N GLY A 23 23.91 -11.21 0.91
CA GLY A 23 23.55 -12.62 1.04
C GLY A 23 22.74 -13.23 -0.13
N PRO A 24 22.15 -14.42 0.06
CA PRO A 24 21.41 -15.12 -0.99
C PRO A 24 19.93 -14.72 -1.07
N THR A 25 19.42 -14.01 -0.06
CA THR A 25 18.01 -13.58 0.03
C THR A 25 17.87 -12.11 -0.32
N ALA A 26 16.88 -11.76 -1.15
CA ALA A 26 16.55 -10.38 -1.48
C ALA A 26 15.06 -10.07 -1.24
N LEU A 27 14.79 -8.83 -0.87
CA LEU A 27 13.47 -8.27 -0.64
C LEU A 27 13.22 -7.12 -1.62
N VAL A 28 12.23 -7.25 -2.49
CA VAL A 28 11.78 -6.19 -3.41
C VAL A 28 10.62 -5.44 -2.76
N ALA A 29 10.77 -4.15 -2.58
CA ALA A 29 9.84 -3.34 -1.81
C ALA A 29 8.91 -2.49 -2.68
N LEU A 30 7.61 -2.57 -2.39
CA LEU A 30 6.50 -1.87 -3.01
C LEU A 30 5.98 -0.75 -2.09
N HIS A 31 5.71 0.40 -2.68
CA HIS A 31 5.25 1.61 -2.00
C HIS A 31 3.78 1.57 -1.59
N GLY A 32 3.39 2.53 -0.75
CA GLY A 32 2.00 2.92 -0.52
C GLY A 32 1.38 3.69 -1.69
N ALA A 33 0.16 4.22 -1.49
CA ALA A 33 -0.58 4.99 -2.51
C ALA A 33 0.02 6.37 -2.82
N GLY A 34 0.90 6.88 -1.95
CA GLY A 34 1.55 8.17 -2.12
C GLY A 34 2.56 8.22 -3.25
N GLU A 35 3.58 9.06 -3.11
CA GLU A 35 4.69 9.18 -4.04
C GLU A 35 5.42 7.84 -4.18
N GLY A 36 5.52 7.36 -5.42
CA GLY A 36 6.07 6.05 -5.74
C GLY A 36 7.54 6.11 -6.10
N THR A 37 8.36 6.77 -5.28
CA THR A 37 9.81 6.87 -5.49
C THR A 37 10.58 5.92 -4.58
N ARG A 38 11.68 5.38 -5.10
CA ARG A 38 12.53 4.38 -4.46
C ARG A 38 13.20 4.83 -3.16
N ASP A 39 13.22 6.14 -2.90
CA ASP A 39 13.87 6.76 -1.75
C ASP A 39 12.88 7.24 -0.67
N SER A 40 11.62 6.77 -0.73
CA SER A 40 10.65 7.09 0.31
C SER A 40 11.14 6.65 1.71
N PRO A 41 10.84 7.40 2.78
CA PRO A 41 11.40 7.15 4.12
C PRO A 41 11.19 5.72 4.63
N SER A 42 9.99 5.16 4.47
CA SER A 42 9.65 3.80 4.92
C SER A 42 10.46 2.72 4.19
N LEU A 43 10.78 2.92 2.90
CA LEU A 43 11.57 1.99 2.12
C LEU A 43 13.07 2.17 2.37
N ARG A 44 13.54 3.40 2.60
CA ARG A 44 14.93 3.69 2.95
C ARG A 44 15.35 2.97 4.22
N HIS A 45 14.47 2.90 5.22
CA HIS A 45 14.72 2.17 6.46
C HIS A 45 15.13 0.70 6.22
N LEU A 46 14.52 0.03 5.21
CA LEU A 46 14.89 -1.34 4.87
C LEU A 46 16.35 -1.44 4.38
N HIS A 47 16.82 -0.47 3.59
CA HIS A 47 18.22 -0.41 3.12
C HIS A 47 19.21 -0.16 4.26
N GLU A 48 18.80 0.51 5.32
CA GLU A 48 19.63 0.77 6.50
C GLU A 48 19.70 -0.47 7.41
N LEU A 49 18.59 -1.20 7.54
CA LEU A 49 18.46 -2.31 8.48
C LEU A 49 18.96 -3.64 7.91
N LEU A 50 18.38 -4.08 6.79
CA LEU A 50 18.43 -5.49 6.37
C LEU A 50 19.76 -5.97 5.79
N PRO A 51 20.55 -5.14 5.05
CA PRO A 51 21.81 -5.61 4.48
C PRO A 51 22.84 -6.03 5.52
N SER A 52 22.83 -5.44 6.72
CA SER A 52 23.72 -5.85 7.83
C SER A 52 23.39 -7.25 8.37
N HIS A 53 22.20 -7.77 8.04
CA HIS A 53 21.72 -9.09 8.41
C HIS A 53 21.76 -10.11 7.26
N GLY A 54 22.46 -9.75 6.15
CA GLY A 54 22.63 -10.66 5.00
C GLY A 54 21.41 -10.74 4.08
N ILE A 55 20.53 -9.74 4.09
CA ILE A 55 19.33 -9.68 3.27
C ILE A 55 19.44 -8.49 2.31
N GLY A 56 19.48 -8.74 1.01
CA GLY A 56 19.48 -7.70 -0.01
C GLY A 56 18.15 -6.96 -0.06
N VAL A 57 18.20 -5.66 -0.37
CA VAL A 57 16.99 -4.82 -0.47
C VAL A 57 16.98 -4.11 -1.81
N VAL A 58 15.84 -4.18 -2.49
CA VAL A 58 15.60 -3.46 -3.75
C VAL A 58 14.39 -2.58 -3.56
N THR A 59 14.54 -1.29 -3.87
CA THR A 59 13.45 -0.35 -4.04
C THR A 59 13.45 0.16 -5.48
N PHE A 60 12.30 0.54 -6.01
CA PHE A 60 12.22 1.03 -7.39
C PHE A 60 11.18 2.14 -7.51
N ASP A 61 11.36 3.03 -8.47
CA ASP A 61 10.37 4.04 -8.80
C ASP A 61 9.21 3.38 -9.53
N ARG A 62 7.97 3.67 -9.11
CA ARG A 62 6.77 3.21 -9.81
C ARG A 62 6.81 3.67 -11.26
N ARG A 63 6.38 2.82 -12.19
CA ARG A 63 6.32 3.16 -13.62
C ARG A 63 5.62 4.51 -13.85
N GLY A 64 6.28 5.41 -14.59
CA GLY A 64 5.81 6.76 -14.86
C GLY A 64 6.01 7.75 -13.70
N GLU A 65 6.75 7.36 -12.64
CA GLU A 65 7.14 8.23 -11.52
C GLU A 65 8.66 8.22 -11.33
N GLY A 66 9.21 9.23 -10.67
CA GLY A 66 10.64 9.36 -10.43
C GLY A 66 11.47 9.31 -11.72
N GLU A 67 12.42 8.40 -11.79
CA GLU A 67 13.26 8.15 -12.99
C GLU A 67 12.73 6.96 -13.83
N SER A 68 11.66 6.30 -13.41
CA SER A 68 11.00 5.27 -14.21
C SER A 68 10.20 5.86 -15.35
N THR A 69 10.29 5.25 -16.52
CA THR A 69 9.60 5.68 -17.74
C THR A 69 8.30 4.91 -17.99
N GLY A 70 7.61 5.24 -19.08
CA GLY A 70 6.36 4.60 -19.49
C GLY A 70 5.11 5.25 -18.90
N ASP A 71 3.96 4.64 -19.17
CA ASP A 71 2.67 5.14 -18.69
C ASP A 71 2.54 4.90 -17.17
N ALA A 72 2.03 5.90 -16.46
CA ALA A 72 1.84 5.80 -15.01
C ALA A 72 0.88 4.66 -14.63
N THR A 73 1.28 3.89 -13.61
CA THR A 73 0.53 2.72 -13.13
C THR A 73 -0.17 2.96 -11.79
N ARG A 74 -0.20 4.19 -11.30
CA ARG A 74 -0.93 4.55 -10.07
C ARG A 74 -2.39 4.10 -10.18
N GLY A 75 -2.91 3.41 -9.17
CA GLY A 75 -4.24 2.80 -9.17
C GLY A 75 -4.38 1.52 -10.02
N ARG A 76 -3.33 1.09 -10.72
CA ARG A 76 -3.32 -0.13 -11.54
C ARG A 76 -2.55 -1.23 -10.82
N PHE A 77 -3.21 -1.94 -9.91
CA PHE A 77 -2.56 -2.95 -9.06
C PHE A 77 -2.01 -4.13 -9.85
N ASP A 78 -2.71 -4.52 -10.92
CA ASP A 78 -2.28 -5.55 -11.85
C ASP A 78 -0.93 -5.25 -12.51
N LEU A 79 -0.77 -4.02 -13.04
CA LEU A 79 0.47 -3.58 -13.68
C LEU A 79 1.61 -3.40 -12.67
N GLN A 80 1.30 -2.88 -11.49
CA GLN A 80 2.31 -2.74 -10.43
C GLN A 80 2.78 -4.12 -9.91
N ALA A 81 1.90 -5.13 -9.88
CA ALA A 81 2.29 -6.50 -9.56
C ALA A 81 3.22 -7.09 -10.62
N ASP A 82 2.95 -6.83 -11.91
CA ASP A 82 3.81 -7.26 -13.01
C ASP A 82 5.18 -6.55 -12.96
N ASP A 83 5.20 -5.26 -12.62
CA ASP A 83 6.44 -4.49 -12.43
C ASP A 83 7.28 -5.05 -11.28
N ALA A 84 6.66 -5.37 -10.14
CA ALA A 84 7.35 -5.98 -9.00
C ALA A 84 7.97 -7.33 -9.37
N LEU A 85 7.27 -8.16 -10.14
CA LEU A 85 7.80 -9.43 -10.64
C LEU A 85 8.94 -9.22 -11.64
N ALA A 86 8.90 -8.19 -12.47
CA ALA A 86 10.00 -7.86 -13.38
C ALA A 86 11.27 -7.47 -12.60
N VAL A 87 11.13 -6.62 -11.57
CA VAL A 87 12.23 -6.25 -10.67
C VAL A 87 12.78 -7.48 -9.95
N LEU A 88 11.93 -8.32 -9.38
CA LEU A 88 12.32 -9.53 -8.66
C LEU A 88 13.14 -10.48 -9.54
N ARG A 89 12.72 -10.69 -10.79
CA ARG A 89 13.44 -11.56 -11.76
C ARG A 89 14.78 -10.96 -12.18
N ALA A 90 14.84 -9.64 -12.34
CA ALA A 90 16.07 -8.95 -12.74
C ALA A 90 17.18 -9.06 -11.69
N ILE A 91 16.84 -9.12 -10.41
CA ILE A 91 17.80 -9.27 -9.31
C ILE A 91 18.43 -10.65 -9.29
N GLY A 92 17.66 -11.71 -9.57
CA GLY A 92 18.17 -13.08 -9.69
C GLY A 92 18.80 -13.62 -8.40
N ALA A 93 18.35 -13.18 -7.21
CA ALA A 93 18.78 -13.76 -5.95
C ALA A 93 18.28 -15.20 -5.80
N GLU A 94 19.00 -16.02 -5.03
CA GLU A 94 18.63 -17.44 -4.83
C GLU A 94 17.22 -17.57 -4.21
N ARG A 95 16.85 -16.60 -3.36
CA ARG A 95 15.55 -16.52 -2.71
C ARG A 95 15.06 -15.08 -2.70
N SER A 96 13.97 -14.79 -3.38
CA SER A 96 13.41 -13.45 -3.49
C SER A 96 12.00 -13.39 -2.91
N GLY A 97 11.74 -12.36 -2.11
CA GLY A 97 10.42 -12.05 -1.58
C GLY A 97 9.97 -10.65 -1.91
N LEU A 98 8.71 -10.34 -1.61
CA LEU A 98 8.15 -9.02 -1.77
C LEU A 98 7.82 -8.40 -0.40
N PHE A 99 8.13 -7.12 -0.28
CA PHE A 99 7.65 -6.26 0.79
C PHE A 99 6.55 -5.35 0.24
N GLY A 100 5.43 -5.25 0.95
CA GLY A 100 4.33 -4.37 0.57
C GLY A 100 3.93 -3.44 1.71
N TYR A 101 4.05 -2.11 1.50
CA TYR A 101 3.60 -1.11 2.44
C TYR A 101 2.26 -0.52 2.01
N SER A 102 1.26 -0.50 2.90
CA SER A 102 -0.05 0.11 2.65
C SER A 102 -0.68 -0.41 1.34
N GLN A 103 -0.82 0.40 0.29
CA GLN A 103 -1.26 -0.04 -1.04
C GLN A 103 -0.41 -1.21 -1.59
N GLY A 104 0.92 -1.19 -1.34
CA GLY A 104 1.81 -2.32 -1.67
C GLY A 104 1.39 -3.63 -0.97
N GLY A 105 0.67 -3.54 0.14
CA GLY A 105 0.08 -4.68 0.84
C GLY A 105 -1.11 -5.34 0.12
N TRP A 106 -1.64 -4.75 -0.95
CA TRP A 106 -2.54 -5.38 -1.92
C TRP A 106 -1.78 -5.94 -3.12
N ILE A 107 -0.75 -5.21 -3.57
CA ILE A 107 -0.01 -5.51 -4.78
C ILE A 107 0.94 -6.70 -4.60
N ALA A 108 1.68 -6.76 -3.48
CA ALA A 108 2.60 -7.87 -3.20
C ALA A 108 1.89 -9.23 -3.11
N PRO A 109 0.74 -9.38 -2.41
CA PRO A 109 -0.05 -10.61 -2.46
C PRO A 109 -0.56 -10.95 -3.86
N LEU A 110 -0.97 -9.94 -4.65
CA LEU A 110 -1.43 -10.15 -6.02
C LEU A 110 -0.30 -10.70 -6.92
N ALA A 111 0.92 -10.18 -6.77
CA ALA A 111 2.09 -10.70 -7.46
C ALA A 111 2.42 -12.14 -7.03
N ALA A 112 2.39 -12.42 -5.71
CA ALA A 112 2.65 -13.76 -5.17
C ALA A 112 1.59 -14.80 -5.57
N ALA A 113 0.33 -14.37 -5.75
CA ALA A 113 -0.73 -15.25 -6.23
C ALA A 113 -0.57 -15.63 -7.73
N ARG A 114 0.21 -14.83 -8.49
CA ARG A 114 0.41 -15.00 -9.94
C ARG A 114 1.74 -15.65 -10.32
N SER A 115 2.69 -15.80 -9.40
CA SER A 115 4.04 -16.28 -9.74
C SER A 115 4.68 -17.08 -8.61
N ASP A 116 5.24 -18.22 -8.97
CA ASP A 116 6.05 -19.06 -8.09
C ASP A 116 7.45 -18.48 -7.82
N ASP A 117 7.84 -17.39 -8.51
CA ASP A 117 9.12 -16.71 -8.29
C ASP A 117 9.18 -16.02 -6.92
N VAL A 118 8.03 -15.71 -6.31
CA VAL A 118 7.93 -15.09 -4.99
C VAL A 118 8.05 -16.16 -3.91
N ALA A 119 9.12 -16.13 -3.12
CA ALA A 119 9.38 -17.12 -2.08
C ALA A 119 8.74 -16.82 -0.73
N PHE A 120 8.45 -15.54 -0.42
CA PHE A 120 7.84 -15.08 0.83
C PHE A 120 7.28 -13.66 0.70
N LEU A 121 6.41 -13.28 1.64
CA LEU A 121 5.87 -11.94 1.76
C LEU A 121 6.16 -11.33 3.13
N VAL A 122 6.54 -10.04 3.13
CA VAL A 122 6.52 -9.18 4.31
C VAL A 122 5.58 -8.01 4.01
N LEU A 123 4.61 -7.78 4.89
CA LEU A 123 3.57 -6.78 4.66
C LEU A 123 3.51 -5.81 5.85
N VAL A 124 3.34 -4.53 5.58
CA VAL A 124 3.08 -3.50 6.57
C VAL A 124 1.78 -2.81 6.23
N ALA A 125 0.84 -2.81 7.17
CA ALA A 125 -0.49 -2.24 7.01
C ALA A 125 -1.23 -2.79 5.75
N SER A 126 -1.16 -4.13 5.52
CA SER A 126 -1.88 -4.80 4.43
C SER A 126 -3.37 -4.84 4.75
N ILE A 127 -4.13 -4.07 3.98
CA ILE A 127 -5.54 -3.82 4.26
C ILE A 127 -6.41 -4.94 3.70
N GLY A 128 -7.29 -5.50 4.55
CA GLY A 128 -8.13 -6.66 4.25
C GLY A 128 -9.56 -6.33 3.80
N VAL A 129 -9.82 -5.08 3.44
CA VAL A 129 -11.08 -4.57 2.91
C VAL A 129 -10.83 -3.82 1.61
N THR A 130 -11.89 -3.42 0.90
CA THR A 130 -11.72 -2.61 -0.32
C THR A 130 -11.15 -1.23 0.01
N PRO A 131 -10.45 -0.55 -0.92
CA PRO A 131 -10.05 0.84 -0.74
C PRO A 131 -11.19 1.78 -0.38
N SER A 132 -12.38 1.61 -0.95
CA SER A 132 -13.55 2.40 -0.59
C SER A 132 -13.95 2.22 0.88
N GLU A 133 -14.02 0.98 1.37
CA GLU A 133 -14.30 0.67 2.78
C GLU A 133 -13.19 1.23 3.71
N GLN A 134 -11.93 1.06 3.32
CA GLN A 134 -10.78 1.60 4.06
C GLN A 134 -10.87 3.12 4.20
N MET A 135 -11.16 3.82 3.10
CA MET A 135 -11.22 5.27 3.11
C MET A 135 -12.35 5.83 3.98
N MET A 136 -13.47 5.12 4.10
CA MET A 136 -14.53 5.49 5.06
C MET A 136 -14.01 5.46 6.50
N VAL A 137 -13.25 4.42 6.87
CA VAL A 137 -12.63 4.31 8.20
C VAL A 137 -11.56 5.39 8.41
N ALA A 138 -10.73 5.65 7.39
CA ALA A 138 -9.68 6.67 7.46
C ALA A 138 -10.27 8.07 7.66
N VAL A 139 -11.29 8.45 6.89
CA VAL A 139 -11.99 9.74 7.04
C VAL A 139 -12.51 9.91 8.47
N GLU A 140 -13.24 8.92 8.99
CA GLU A 140 -13.77 8.99 10.35
C GLU A 140 -12.67 9.17 11.40
N ARG A 141 -11.66 8.28 11.37
CA ARG A 141 -10.58 8.28 12.38
C ARG A 141 -9.76 9.57 12.34
N GLN A 142 -9.37 10.03 11.16
CA GLN A 142 -8.55 11.23 11.01
C GLN A 142 -9.28 12.50 11.44
N LEU A 143 -10.58 12.61 11.14
CA LEU A 143 -11.39 13.72 11.62
C LEU A 143 -11.52 13.72 13.16
N ARG A 144 -11.74 12.53 13.74
CA ARG A 144 -11.81 12.42 15.21
C ARG A 144 -10.47 12.75 15.87
N LEU A 145 -9.35 12.29 15.31
CA LEU A 145 -8.00 12.63 15.77
C LEU A 145 -7.71 14.12 15.64
N ALA A 146 -8.24 14.80 14.63
CA ALA A 146 -8.15 16.24 14.46
C ALA A 146 -9.08 17.03 15.39
N GLY A 147 -9.90 16.34 16.23
CA GLY A 147 -10.77 16.95 17.23
C GLY A 147 -12.13 17.40 16.72
N TYR A 148 -12.55 16.98 15.54
CA TYR A 148 -13.88 17.27 15.00
C TYR A 148 -14.98 16.46 15.71
N GLY A 149 -16.13 17.09 15.93
CA GLY A 149 -17.32 16.46 16.51
C GLY A 149 -18.10 15.61 15.52
N ASP A 150 -19.11 14.87 16.05
CA ASP A 150 -19.92 13.94 15.25
C ASP A 150 -20.63 14.62 14.06
N ASP A 151 -21.03 15.90 14.21
CA ASP A 151 -21.68 16.67 13.14
C ASP A 151 -20.80 16.85 11.89
N VAL A 152 -19.50 17.10 12.08
CA VAL A 152 -18.53 17.21 10.98
C VAL A 152 -18.21 15.84 10.42
N VAL A 153 -17.98 14.85 11.29
CA VAL A 153 -17.68 13.46 10.88
C VAL A 153 -18.82 12.90 10.04
N ASP A 154 -20.07 13.01 10.52
CA ASP A 154 -21.24 12.50 9.80
C ASP A 154 -21.42 13.20 8.45
N ARG A 155 -21.21 14.52 8.38
CA ARG A 155 -21.27 15.29 7.12
C ARG A 155 -20.21 14.83 6.13
N ALA A 156 -18.98 14.66 6.58
CA ALA A 156 -17.88 14.21 5.74
C ALA A 156 -18.11 12.80 5.19
N LEU A 157 -18.53 11.88 6.05
CA LEU A 157 -18.85 10.50 5.66
C LEU A 157 -20.05 10.44 4.70
N ASP A 158 -21.08 11.28 4.89
CA ASP A 158 -22.21 11.38 3.97
C ASP A 158 -21.76 11.90 2.58
N LEU A 159 -20.99 12.96 2.53
CA LEU A 159 -20.46 13.51 1.28
C LEU A 159 -19.63 12.48 0.53
N ARG A 160 -18.73 11.79 1.22
CA ARG A 160 -17.93 10.74 0.59
C ARG A 160 -18.77 9.58 0.09
N ARG A 161 -19.72 9.09 0.89
CA ARG A 161 -20.62 8.00 0.48
C ARG A 161 -21.48 8.38 -0.73
N ARG A 162 -21.98 9.60 -0.77
CA ARG A 162 -22.76 10.11 -1.91
C ARG A 162 -21.89 10.25 -3.15
N PHE A 163 -20.64 10.70 -3.01
CA PHE A 163 -19.67 10.76 -4.11
C PHE A 163 -19.37 9.37 -4.66
N GLU A 164 -19.05 8.39 -3.82
CA GLU A 164 -18.82 7.00 -4.24
C GLU A 164 -20.05 6.42 -4.95
N HIS A 165 -21.24 6.64 -4.40
CA HIS A 165 -22.48 6.19 -5.04
C HIS A 165 -22.71 6.85 -6.41
N TRP A 166 -22.47 8.14 -6.51
CA TRP A 166 -22.62 8.89 -7.76
C TRP A 166 -21.62 8.42 -8.83
N ILE A 167 -20.36 8.22 -8.49
CA ILE A 167 -19.33 7.83 -9.45
C ILE A 167 -19.54 6.41 -9.98
N HIS A 168 -20.19 5.53 -9.21
CA HIS A 168 -20.54 4.16 -9.62
C HIS A 168 -21.80 4.09 -10.50
N ALA A 169 -22.55 5.17 -10.64
CA ALA A 169 -23.68 5.21 -11.54
C ALA A 169 -23.21 5.13 -12.99
N VAL A 170 -23.83 4.26 -13.78
CA VAL A 170 -23.54 4.15 -15.22
C VAL A 170 -23.94 5.45 -15.92
N ALA A 171 -22.96 6.19 -16.48
CA ALA A 171 -23.12 7.51 -17.07
C ALA A 171 -23.82 8.49 -16.11
N PRO A 172 -23.18 8.86 -15.01
CA PRO A 172 -23.82 9.66 -13.98
C PRO A 172 -24.24 11.01 -14.52
N GLU A 173 -25.54 11.30 -14.41
CA GLU A 173 -26.03 12.66 -14.62
C GLU A 173 -25.44 13.58 -13.55
N PRO A 174 -25.21 14.87 -13.85
CA PRO A 174 -24.75 15.81 -12.85
C PRO A 174 -25.69 15.84 -11.64
N ASP A 175 -25.19 15.50 -10.45
CA ASP A 175 -25.91 15.67 -9.20
C ASP A 175 -25.65 17.10 -8.69
N GLU A 176 -26.54 18.04 -9.02
CA GLU A 176 -26.40 19.45 -8.65
C GLU A 176 -26.36 19.64 -7.13
N GLN A 177 -27.06 18.82 -6.36
CA GLN A 177 -27.08 18.90 -4.92
C GLN A 177 -25.73 18.40 -4.35
N LEU A 178 -25.23 17.25 -4.80
CA LEU A 178 -23.92 16.76 -4.39
C LEU A 178 -22.81 17.75 -4.76
N ALA A 179 -22.85 18.29 -5.96
CA ALA A 179 -21.88 19.29 -6.45
C ALA A 179 -21.94 20.56 -5.57
N GLY A 180 -23.14 21.05 -5.22
CA GLY A 180 -23.32 22.18 -4.33
C GLY A 180 -22.79 21.93 -2.91
N ASP A 181 -23.04 20.74 -2.36
CA ASP A 181 -22.60 20.36 -1.03
C ASP A 181 -21.06 20.17 -0.98
N LEU A 182 -20.45 19.59 -2.02
CA LEU A 182 -18.99 19.46 -2.14
C LEU A 182 -18.33 20.84 -2.28
N LEU A 183 -18.91 21.73 -3.11
CA LEU A 183 -18.42 23.09 -3.26
C LEU A 183 -18.51 23.88 -1.95
N ALA A 184 -19.60 23.72 -1.20
CA ALA A 184 -19.74 24.35 0.11
C ALA A 184 -18.78 23.79 1.17
N ALA A 185 -18.25 22.57 0.96
CA ALA A 185 -17.29 21.94 1.85
C ALA A 185 -15.83 22.25 1.47
N VAL A 186 -15.54 22.72 0.25
CA VAL A 186 -14.16 22.85 -0.27
C VAL A 186 -13.27 23.77 0.55
N ASP A 187 -13.84 24.82 1.16
CA ASP A 187 -13.13 25.79 1.99
C ASP A 187 -13.14 25.41 3.49
N GLU A 188 -13.78 24.32 3.86
CA GLU A 188 -13.80 23.84 5.23
C GLU A 188 -12.43 23.26 5.62
N PRO A 189 -11.93 23.50 6.84
CA PRO A 189 -10.62 23.00 7.27
C PRO A 189 -10.46 21.46 7.20
N TRP A 190 -11.58 20.74 7.19
CA TRP A 190 -11.63 19.28 7.15
C TRP A 190 -11.79 18.70 5.73
N ALA A 191 -11.97 19.54 4.70
CA ALA A 191 -12.24 19.08 3.33
C ALA A 191 -11.14 18.15 2.78
N GLY A 192 -9.88 18.40 3.15
CA GLY A 192 -8.76 17.58 2.75
C GLY A 192 -8.86 16.12 3.21
N GLN A 193 -9.51 15.86 4.35
CA GLN A 193 -9.71 14.50 4.87
C GLN A 193 -10.78 13.69 4.13
N LEU A 194 -11.51 14.30 3.19
CA LEU A 194 -12.41 13.53 2.32
C LEU A 194 -11.66 12.60 1.36
N TRP A 195 -10.41 12.91 1.05
CA TRP A 195 -9.58 12.13 0.13
C TRP A 195 -10.26 11.84 -1.21
N LEU A 196 -10.98 12.84 -1.71
CA LEU A 196 -11.61 12.81 -3.03
C LEU A 196 -10.61 13.25 -4.11
N PRO A 197 -10.85 12.91 -5.38
CA PRO A 197 -10.03 13.41 -6.47
C PRO A 197 -9.96 14.95 -6.45
N PRO A 198 -8.78 15.54 -6.70
CA PRO A 198 -8.61 17.01 -6.63
C PRO A 198 -9.32 17.77 -7.76
N SER A 199 -9.79 17.04 -8.77
CA SER A 199 -10.51 17.59 -9.93
C SER A 199 -11.53 16.59 -10.44
N LEU A 200 -12.45 17.06 -11.29
CA LEU A 200 -13.36 16.17 -12.02
C LEU A 200 -12.55 15.18 -12.86
N LEU A 201 -12.91 13.91 -12.75
CA LEU A 201 -12.32 12.85 -13.54
C LEU A 201 -12.99 12.80 -14.92
N ASP A 202 -12.20 12.59 -15.95
CA ASP A 202 -12.73 12.20 -17.26
C ASP A 202 -13.22 10.73 -17.22
N GLU A 203 -13.82 10.26 -18.31
CA GLU A 203 -14.37 8.90 -18.38
C GLU A 203 -13.32 7.81 -18.07
N LYS A 204 -12.06 8.02 -18.48
CA LYS A 204 -10.96 7.10 -18.17
C LYS A 204 -10.62 7.15 -16.68
N GLY A 205 -10.53 8.35 -16.11
CA GLY A 205 -10.26 8.55 -14.68
C GLY A 205 -11.36 7.95 -13.80
N VAL A 206 -12.63 8.10 -14.17
CA VAL A 206 -13.76 7.46 -13.46
C VAL A 206 -13.60 5.94 -13.45
N ARG A 207 -13.30 5.32 -14.60
CA ARG A 207 -13.11 3.86 -14.65
C ARG A 207 -11.95 3.40 -13.77
N LEU A 208 -10.82 4.10 -13.84
CA LEU A 208 -9.65 3.77 -13.00
C LEU A 208 -9.95 3.95 -11.51
N TRP A 209 -10.69 4.99 -11.14
CA TRP A 209 -11.12 5.20 -9.77
C TRP A 209 -11.99 4.04 -9.26
N ILE A 210 -12.99 3.63 -10.04
CA ILE A 210 -13.87 2.51 -9.68
C ILE A 210 -13.05 1.22 -9.57
N GLU A 211 -12.18 0.93 -10.54
CA GLU A 211 -11.33 -0.26 -10.55
C GLU A 211 -10.44 -0.33 -9.30
N GLU A 212 -9.86 0.80 -8.88
CA GLU A 212 -9.05 0.91 -7.66
C GLU A 212 -9.90 0.78 -6.41
N MET A 213 -10.99 1.55 -6.30
CA MET A 213 -11.80 1.63 -5.07
C MET A 213 -12.59 0.36 -4.76
N ASP A 214 -12.95 -0.42 -5.78
CA ASP A 214 -13.70 -1.66 -5.65
C ASP A 214 -12.81 -2.91 -5.53
N TYR A 215 -11.50 -2.77 -5.59
CA TYR A 215 -10.60 -3.91 -5.47
C TYR A 215 -10.80 -4.65 -4.14
N ASP A 216 -11.32 -5.88 -4.21
CA ASP A 216 -11.44 -6.75 -3.04
C ASP A 216 -10.19 -7.63 -2.89
N PRO A 217 -9.36 -7.44 -1.86
CA PRO A 217 -8.14 -8.21 -1.68
C PRO A 217 -8.36 -9.64 -1.18
N ARG A 218 -9.52 -9.95 -0.61
CA ARG A 218 -9.79 -11.24 0.07
C ARG A 218 -9.60 -12.44 -0.85
N PRO A 219 -10.11 -12.46 -2.10
CA PRO A 219 -9.85 -13.58 -3.02
C PRO A 219 -8.37 -13.74 -3.37
N THR A 220 -7.60 -12.65 -3.38
CA THR A 220 -6.16 -12.69 -3.60
C THR A 220 -5.44 -13.32 -2.39
N PHE A 221 -5.81 -12.93 -1.16
CA PHE A 221 -5.22 -13.49 0.05
C PHE A 221 -5.42 -15.01 0.14
N GLU A 222 -6.57 -15.52 -0.28
CA GLU A 222 -6.85 -16.96 -0.35
C GLU A 222 -5.94 -17.71 -1.35
N GLN A 223 -5.40 -17.01 -2.35
CA GLN A 223 -4.53 -17.60 -3.38
C GLN A 223 -3.04 -17.57 -3.01
N VAL A 224 -2.62 -16.75 -2.06
CA VAL A 224 -1.23 -16.72 -1.57
C VAL A 224 -0.86 -18.09 -0.99
N ARG A 225 0.32 -18.61 -1.33
CA ARG A 225 0.80 -19.95 -0.84
C ARG A 225 2.11 -19.87 -0.08
N VAL A 226 2.78 -18.73 -0.14
CA VAL A 226 4.10 -18.53 0.44
C VAL A 226 4.00 -18.11 1.93
N PRO A 227 5.06 -18.35 2.73
CA PRO A 227 5.15 -17.80 4.07
C PRO A 227 4.93 -16.29 4.06
N THR A 228 4.12 -15.80 4.97
CA THR A 228 3.72 -14.39 5.02
C THR A 228 3.82 -13.85 6.44
N LEU A 229 4.51 -12.73 6.61
CA LEU A 229 4.56 -11.94 7.85
C LEU A 229 3.87 -10.61 7.59
N SER A 230 2.89 -10.24 8.40
CA SER A 230 2.18 -8.97 8.25
C SER A 230 2.16 -8.18 9.57
N PHE A 231 2.58 -6.93 9.49
CA PHE A 231 2.63 -5.99 10.60
C PHE A 231 1.52 -4.94 10.49
N TYR A 232 1.01 -4.52 11.64
CA TYR A 232 0.04 -3.43 11.79
C TYR A 232 0.42 -2.55 12.97
N GLY A 233 0.21 -1.25 12.86
CA GLY A 233 0.27 -0.35 14.00
C GLY A 233 -1.05 -0.39 14.79
N GLU A 234 -0.99 -0.43 16.13
CA GLU A 234 -2.19 -0.39 16.98
C GLU A 234 -2.98 0.92 16.79
N LEU A 235 -2.27 2.03 16.56
CA LEU A 235 -2.83 3.37 16.40
C LEU A 235 -3.06 3.77 14.94
N ASP A 236 -2.95 2.84 14.02
CA ASP A 236 -3.11 3.08 12.58
C ASP A 236 -4.44 3.81 12.28
N SER A 237 -4.33 5.05 11.80
CA SER A 237 -5.48 5.88 11.46
C SER A 237 -6.01 5.66 10.04
N TRP A 238 -5.30 4.88 9.22
CA TRP A 238 -5.66 4.58 7.83
C TRP A 238 -6.26 3.20 7.65
N ALA A 239 -5.68 2.20 8.30
CA ALA A 239 -6.10 0.82 8.10
C ALA A 239 -7.14 0.38 9.14
N PRO A 240 -8.21 -0.31 8.74
CA PRO A 240 -9.10 -1.02 9.65
C PRO A 240 -8.40 -2.30 10.15
N VAL A 241 -7.49 -2.15 11.13
CA VAL A 241 -6.57 -3.20 11.59
C VAL A 241 -7.28 -4.51 11.95
N GLU A 242 -8.34 -4.44 12.76
CA GLU A 242 -9.08 -5.65 13.16
C GLU A 242 -9.68 -6.40 11.97
N ALA A 243 -10.29 -5.68 11.02
CA ALA A 243 -10.87 -6.27 9.81
C ALA A 243 -9.77 -6.86 8.91
N SER A 244 -8.64 -6.19 8.80
CA SER A 244 -7.49 -6.63 8.01
C SER A 244 -6.84 -7.89 8.57
N VAL A 245 -6.59 -7.92 9.89
CA VAL A 245 -6.11 -9.11 10.61
C VAL A 245 -7.08 -10.28 10.45
N LYS A 246 -8.39 -10.01 10.55
CA LYS A 246 -9.42 -11.03 10.36
C LYS A 246 -9.39 -11.59 8.93
N ALA A 247 -9.32 -10.73 7.90
CA ALA A 247 -9.29 -11.15 6.51
C ALA A 247 -8.10 -12.07 6.22
N TRP A 248 -6.91 -11.73 6.67
CA TRP A 248 -5.73 -12.58 6.54
C TRP A 248 -5.87 -13.90 7.30
N ARG A 249 -6.40 -13.87 8.52
CA ARG A 249 -6.61 -15.08 9.32
C ARG A 249 -7.62 -16.02 8.69
N ASP A 250 -8.72 -15.46 8.16
CA ASP A 250 -9.76 -16.24 7.47
C ASP A 250 -9.20 -16.88 6.19
N ALA A 251 -8.37 -16.15 5.44
CA ALA A 251 -7.80 -16.63 4.17
C ALA A 251 -6.68 -17.66 4.35
N ARG A 252 -5.84 -17.53 5.39
CA ARG A 252 -4.57 -18.26 5.49
C ARG A 252 -4.40 -19.07 6.77
N GLY A 253 -5.21 -18.85 7.81
CA GLY A 253 -5.05 -19.54 9.10
C GLY A 253 -3.64 -19.40 9.65
N ASP A 254 -2.94 -20.53 9.88
CA ASP A 254 -1.56 -20.57 10.37
C ASP A 254 -0.51 -20.28 9.29
N GLY A 255 -0.91 -20.07 8.04
CA GLY A 255 -0.01 -19.72 6.92
C GLY A 255 0.41 -18.26 6.88
N VAL A 256 -0.03 -17.45 7.83
CA VAL A 256 0.36 -16.04 7.99
C VAL A 256 0.67 -15.73 9.45
N GLU A 257 1.80 -15.08 9.69
CA GLU A 257 2.13 -14.49 10.99
C GLU A 257 1.64 -13.04 11.02
N LEU A 258 0.80 -12.72 12.01
CA LEU A 258 0.16 -11.40 12.15
C LEU A 258 0.63 -10.75 13.43
N VAL A 259 1.26 -9.59 13.32
CA VAL A 259 1.86 -8.84 14.43
C VAL A 259 1.24 -7.45 14.50
N VAL A 260 0.61 -7.12 15.60
CA VAL A 260 0.14 -5.74 15.89
C VAL A 260 1.14 -5.11 16.85
N ILE A 261 1.77 -4.01 16.43
CA ILE A 261 2.78 -3.29 17.20
C ILE A 261 2.10 -2.27 18.10
N PRO A 262 2.20 -2.41 19.44
CA PRO A 262 1.59 -1.48 20.38
C PRO A 262 2.09 -0.05 20.21
N GLY A 263 1.18 0.92 20.21
CA GLY A 263 1.48 2.34 20.14
C GLY A 263 2.07 2.83 18.81
N ALA A 264 2.13 1.97 17.79
CA ALA A 264 2.64 2.36 16.48
C ALA A 264 1.52 2.85 15.54
N GLU A 265 1.89 3.76 14.66
CA GLU A 265 1.04 4.34 13.61
C GLU A 265 1.07 3.49 12.32
N HIS A 266 0.50 4.01 11.22
CA HIS A 266 0.38 3.34 9.92
C HIS A 266 1.70 2.87 9.31
N ASP A 267 2.77 3.64 9.48
CA ASP A 267 4.13 3.36 8.99
C ASP A 267 5.02 2.67 10.04
N LEU A 268 4.41 2.19 11.12
CA LEU A 268 5.06 1.58 12.28
C LEU A 268 6.01 2.52 13.05
N THR A 269 5.83 3.84 12.90
CA THR A 269 6.47 4.80 13.79
C THR A 269 5.75 4.88 15.14
N VAL A 270 6.50 5.19 16.19
CA VAL A 270 5.99 5.42 17.54
C VAL A 270 6.00 6.92 17.85
N PRO A 271 5.38 7.39 18.98
CA PRO A 271 5.17 8.82 19.24
C PRO A 271 6.42 9.71 19.25
N ASP A 272 7.61 9.17 19.42
CA ASP A 272 8.87 9.93 19.32
C ASP A 272 9.38 10.09 17.87
N GLY A 273 8.65 9.54 16.89
CA GLY A 273 8.96 9.60 15.47
C GLY A 273 9.95 8.53 14.98
N SER A 274 10.40 7.64 15.85
CA SER A 274 11.26 6.51 15.46
C SER A 274 10.43 5.33 14.95
N VAL A 275 11.02 4.48 14.13
CA VAL A 275 10.45 3.18 13.78
C VAL A 275 10.42 2.30 15.02
N ALA A 276 9.35 1.56 15.24
CA ALA A 276 9.18 0.71 16.41
C ALA A 276 10.26 -0.37 16.49
N PRO A 277 11.07 -0.42 17.56
CA PRO A 277 12.16 -1.42 17.66
C PRO A 277 11.69 -2.87 17.64
N GLU A 278 10.46 -3.15 18.05
CA GLU A 278 9.88 -4.49 17.96
C GLU A 278 9.64 -4.91 16.50
N TYR A 279 9.24 -3.98 15.64
CA TYR A 279 9.11 -4.26 14.20
C TYR A 279 10.45 -4.67 13.61
N ASP A 280 11.51 -3.90 13.82
CA ASP A 280 12.86 -4.22 13.32
C ASP A 280 13.34 -5.60 13.78
N ARG A 281 13.20 -5.86 15.06
CA ARG A 281 13.60 -7.14 15.65
C ARG A 281 12.84 -8.32 15.04
N ARG A 282 11.51 -8.22 14.96
CA ARG A 282 10.65 -9.27 14.41
C ARG A 282 10.91 -9.50 12.92
N LEU A 283 11.07 -8.43 12.16
CA LEU A 283 11.37 -8.48 10.75
C LEU A 283 12.67 -9.24 10.48
N VAL A 284 13.74 -8.86 11.18
CA VAL A 284 15.06 -9.50 11.04
C VAL A 284 15.01 -10.96 11.49
N GLU A 285 14.44 -11.25 12.66
CA GLU A 285 14.30 -12.61 13.18
C GLU A 285 13.57 -13.52 12.18
N TRP A 286 12.45 -13.06 11.65
CA TRP A 286 11.65 -13.84 10.71
C TRP A 286 12.38 -14.08 9.39
N LEU A 287 12.97 -13.04 8.77
CA LEU A 287 13.68 -13.16 7.51
C LEU A 287 14.94 -14.04 7.60
N THR A 288 15.62 -14.02 8.74
CA THR A 288 16.80 -14.87 8.97
C THR A 288 16.47 -16.33 9.30
N ALA A 289 15.22 -16.61 9.70
CA ALA A 289 14.74 -17.97 9.98
C ALA A 289 14.17 -18.67 8.76
N LEU A 290 13.91 -17.95 7.67
CA LEU A 290 13.45 -18.50 6.38
C LEU A 290 14.53 -19.36 5.72
#